data_58cee1c84fa44d72aefffbe20376fef8
#
_entry.id   58cee1c84fa44d72aefffbe20376fef8
#
_cell.length_a   1.000
_cell.length_b   1.000
_cell.length_c   1.000
_cell.angle_alpha   90.00
_cell.angle_beta   90.00
_cell.angle_gamma   90.00
#
_symmetry.space_group_name_H-M   'P 1'
#
loop_
_entity.id
_entity.type
_entity.pdbx_description
1 polymer ?
#
loop_
_entity_poly.entity_id
_entity_poly.type
_entity_poly.pdbx_seq_one_letter_code
_entity_poly.pdbx_strand_id
1 'polypeptide(L)'
;MGFWLFVKKFDWGLLLLALVILTLSMLTFHDTGARGNLIVQKQFILILVGVGLMLTVSFFDYRIFKNYTISSVLVYALSILLLLIALASNPVRGSSAWIFIGGYGFQPSEFAKLAILILLAKYFSQKHIEIYRTHHILASGIYAAVPATLTLLQPDFGSMMVFVAMWLFMLLFAGIKRKHLMAIIMIGIVVFSFAWFLAFKPYQKDRIIVFVNPYIDPRGIGYNTIQAQTTFGSGGIFGTFFNREKKLSNLVPEQHTDFAFASYGQRFGFVGVTVLLGLIITLIVRIGLIGTRTNNNFAKLFSLGLITIIFVHVFLNAGMNLGILPITGIPFSFLSYGGSHLITLMVGLGLI
;
A
#
# COMPACT_ATOMS: atom_id res chain seq x y z
N MET A 1 -26.58 7.27 -14.60
CA MET A 1 -26.50 8.60 -13.94
C MET A 1 -26.19 9.61 -15.01
N GLY A 2 -26.96 10.73 -15.17
CA GLY A 2 -26.68 11.71 -16.21
C GLY A 2 -25.33 12.40 -15.97
N PHE A 3 -24.58 12.73 -17.04
CA PHE A 3 -23.23 13.34 -16.98
C PHE A 3 -23.16 14.56 -16.04
N TRP A 4 -24.14 15.45 -16.08
CA TRP A 4 -24.20 16.63 -15.20
C TRP A 4 -24.37 16.30 -13.71
N LEU A 5 -25.10 15.23 -13.37
CA LEU A 5 -25.23 14.74 -11.99
C LEU A 5 -23.94 14.13 -11.49
N PHE A 6 -23.22 13.46 -12.38
CA PHE A 6 -21.88 12.92 -12.09
C PHE A 6 -20.91 14.06 -11.73
N VAL A 7 -20.77 15.06 -12.60
CA VAL A 7 -19.85 16.20 -12.40
C VAL A 7 -20.11 16.91 -11.07
N LYS A 8 -21.40 17.04 -10.66
CA LYS A 8 -21.77 17.67 -9.37
C LYS A 8 -21.49 16.79 -8.15
N LYS A 9 -21.53 15.46 -8.29
CA LYS A 9 -21.38 14.52 -7.17
C LYS A 9 -19.97 13.99 -6.99
N PHE A 10 -19.18 14.04 -8.07
CA PHE A 10 -17.79 13.58 -8.02
C PHE A 10 -16.93 14.49 -7.12
N ASP A 11 -16.15 13.89 -6.24
CA ASP A 11 -15.27 14.62 -5.35
C ASP A 11 -13.96 15.03 -6.06
N TRP A 12 -14.01 16.17 -6.77
CA TRP A 12 -12.85 16.73 -7.47
C TRP A 12 -11.66 17.01 -6.55
N GLY A 13 -11.90 17.23 -5.25
CA GLY A 13 -10.83 17.48 -4.32
C GLY A 13 -10.01 16.23 -3.98
N LEU A 14 -10.60 15.02 -4.01
CA LEU A 14 -9.84 13.77 -3.92
C LEU A 14 -8.91 13.61 -5.11
N LEU A 15 -9.43 13.82 -6.32
CA LEU A 15 -8.64 13.75 -7.53
C LEU A 15 -7.50 14.78 -7.51
N LEU A 16 -7.80 16.02 -7.17
CA LEU A 16 -6.79 17.09 -7.10
C LEU A 16 -5.67 16.76 -6.10
N LEU A 17 -6.01 16.30 -4.89
CA LEU A 17 -5.02 15.88 -3.89
C LEU A 17 -4.14 14.75 -4.40
N ALA A 18 -4.74 13.71 -5.01
CA ALA A 18 -3.99 12.61 -5.59
C ALA A 18 -3.04 13.11 -6.70
N LEU A 19 -3.51 13.98 -7.61
CA LEU A 19 -2.71 14.55 -8.68
C LEU A 19 -1.57 15.42 -8.17
N VAL A 20 -1.78 16.22 -7.12
CA VAL A 20 -0.71 17.03 -6.50
C VAL A 20 0.39 16.12 -5.96
N ILE A 21 0.05 15.04 -5.23
CA ILE A 21 1.04 14.10 -4.70
C ILE A 21 1.78 13.38 -5.85
N LEU A 22 1.06 12.97 -6.88
CA LEU A 22 1.65 12.33 -8.07
C LEU A 22 2.57 13.27 -8.84
N THR A 23 2.25 14.57 -8.90
CA THR A 23 3.14 15.59 -9.49
C THR A 23 4.44 15.71 -8.68
N LEU A 24 4.36 15.70 -7.35
CA LEU A 24 5.55 15.68 -6.49
C LEU A 24 6.39 14.41 -6.73
N SER A 25 5.75 13.26 -6.94
CA SER A 25 6.43 12.01 -7.34
C SER A 25 7.21 12.19 -8.65
N MET A 26 6.57 12.75 -9.69
CA MET A 26 7.24 13.00 -10.98
C MET A 26 8.41 13.97 -10.83
N LEU A 27 8.23 15.04 -10.06
CA LEU A 27 9.30 16.01 -9.77
C LEU A 27 10.47 15.35 -9.02
N THR A 28 10.21 14.36 -8.17
CA THR A 28 11.27 13.62 -7.45
C THR A 28 12.19 12.88 -8.41
N PHE A 29 11.65 12.31 -9.48
CA PHE A 29 12.41 11.47 -10.41
C PHE A 29 12.90 12.22 -11.65
N HIS A 30 12.45 13.45 -11.88
CA HIS A 30 12.97 14.30 -12.93
C HIS A 30 14.46 14.60 -12.70
N ASP A 31 15.26 14.70 -13.74
CA ASP A 31 16.71 14.99 -13.72
C ASP A 31 17.60 13.91 -13.07
N THR A 32 17.11 12.71 -12.84
CA THR A 32 17.95 11.57 -12.40
C THR A 32 18.62 10.85 -13.58
N GLY A 33 18.82 11.55 -14.71
CA GLY A 33 19.43 11.05 -15.94
C GLY A 33 18.43 10.39 -16.90
N ALA A 34 18.95 9.75 -17.96
CA ALA A 34 18.14 9.16 -19.02
C ALA A 34 17.14 8.11 -18.51
N ARG A 35 17.51 7.31 -17.50
CA ARG A 35 16.60 6.34 -16.85
C ARG A 35 15.48 7.04 -16.09
N GLY A 36 15.76 8.15 -15.40
CA GLY A 36 14.74 8.92 -14.69
C GLY A 36 13.70 9.50 -15.65
N ASN A 37 14.11 10.04 -16.77
CA ASN A 37 13.19 10.57 -17.78
C ASN A 37 12.26 9.49 -18.34
N LEU A 38 12.76 8.28 -18.58
CA LEU A 38 11.92 7.14 -19.01
C LEU A 38 10.91 6.73 -17.92
N ILE A 39 11.31 6.75 -16.66
CA ILE A 39 10.44 6.44 -15.53
C ILE A 39 9.35 7.50 -15.40
N VAL A 40 9.68 8.78 -15.52
CA VAL A 40 8.71 9.89 -15.51
C VAL A 40 7.69 9.75 -16.64
N GLN A 41 8.14 9.41 -17.86
CA GLN A 41 7.22 9.16 -18.99
C GLN A 41 6.27 7.99 -18.71
N LYS A 42 6.78 6.86 -18.23
CA LYS A 42 5.96 5.71 -17.86
C LYS A 42 5.01 6.04 -16.71
N GLN A 43 5.47 6.77 -15.70
CA GLN A 43 4.63 7.21 -14.57
C GLN A 43 3.50 8.12 -15.05
N PHE A 44 3.77 9.03 -15.98
CA PHE A 44 2.74 9.89 -16.57
C PHE A 44 1.64 9.09 -17.28
N ILE A 45 2.03 8.08 -18.09
CA ILE A 45 1.05 7.18 -18.73
C ILE A 45 0.22 6.44 -17.67
N LEU A 46 0.86 5.92 -16.61
CA LEU A 46 0.16 5.22 -15.52
C LEU A 46 -0.79 6.15 -14.76
N ILE A 47 -0.44 7.41 -14.60
CA ILE A 47 -1.33 8.43 -14.00
C ILE A 47 -2.56 8.64 -14.89
N LEU A 48 -2.37 8.81 -16.21
CA LEU A 48 -3.50 8.97 -17.13
C LEU A 48 -4.43 7.75 -17.12
N VAL A 49 -3.87 6.54 -17.14
CA VAL A 49 -4.64 5.30 -17.03
C VAL A 49 -5.36 5.23 -15.68
N GLY A 50 -4.66 5.54 -14.57
CA GLY A 50 -5.24 5.55 -13.23
C GLY A 50 -6.40 6.53 -13.08
N VAL A 51 -6.24 7.76 -13.59
CA VAL A 51 -7.32 8.78 -13.61
C VAL A 51 -8.49 8.30 -14.47
N GLY A 52 -8.22 7.78 -15.67
CA GLY A 52 -9.25 7.20 -16.53
C GLY A 52 -10.05 6.10 -15.84
N LEU A 53 -9.36 5.19 -15.15
CA LEU A 53 -10.00 4.12 -14.37
C LEU A 53 -10.78 4.66 -13.16
N MET A 54 -10.22 5.63 -12.42
CA MET A 54 -10.92 6.29 -11.31
C MET A 54 -12.24 6.89 -11.79
N LEU A 55 -12.21 7.67 -12.89
CA LEU A 55 -13.41 8.26 -13.47
C LEU A 55 -14.40 7.19 -13.97
N THR A 56 -13.91 6.17 -14.68
CA THR A 56 -14.76 5.09 -15.20
C THR A 56 -15.43 4.32 -14.08
N VAL A 57 -14.66 3.94 -13.05
CA VAL A 57 -15.20 3.19 -11.90
C VAL A 57 -16.19 4.01 -11.09
N SER A 58 -16.03 5.32 -11.00
CA SER A 58 -16.96 6.20 -10.29
C SER A 58 -18.35 6.31 -10.96
N PHE A 59 -18.49 5.89 -12.24
CA PHE A 59 -19.81 5.72 -12.88
C PHE A 59 -20.51 4.43 -12.44
N PHE A 60 -19.77 3.43 -11.96
CA PHE A 60 -20.35 2.18 -11.49
C PHE A 60 -20.99 2.36 -10.11
N ASP A 61 -22.15 1.79 -9.92
CA ASP A 61 -22.83 1.81 -8.62
C ASP A 61 -22.18 0.77 -7.70
N TYR A 62 -21.43 1.23 -6.69
CA TYR A 62 -20.82 0.37 -5.66
C TYR A 62 -21.85 -0.51 -4.93
N ARG A 63 -23.16 -0.20 -5.04
CA ARG A 63 -24.26 -1.00 -4.45
C ARG A 63 -24.30 -2.42 -4.99
N ILE A 64 -23.67 -2.69 -6.14
CA ILE A 64 -23.50 -4.05 -6.67
C ILE A 64 -22.75 -4.90 -5.64
N PHE A 65 -21.67 -4.39 -5.03
CA PHE A 65 -20.92 -5.08 -4.00
C PHE A 65 -21.67 -5.14 -2.66
N LYS A 66 -22.48 -4.13 -2.37
CA LYS A 66 -23.31 -4.11 -1.16
C LYS A 66 -24.47 -5.10 -1.24
N ASN A 67 -25.19 -5.13 -2.36
CA ASN A 67 -26.45 -5.87 -2.47
C ASN A 67 -26.21 -7.34 -2.81
N TYR A 68 -25.27 -7.64 -3.70
CA TYR A 68 -25.01 -8.99 -4.17
C TYR A 68 -23.72 -9.56 -3.55
N THR A 69 -23.86 -10.57 -2.70
CA THR A 69 -22.73 -11.24 -2.08
C THR A 69 -21.84 -11.93 -3.13
N ILE A 70 -22.45 -12.46 -4.18
CA ILE A 70 -21.75 -13.15 -5.26
C ILE A 70 -20.72 -12.24 -5.95
N SER A 71 -20.99 -10.94 -6.15
CA SER A 71 -20.06 -10.02 -6.79
C SER A 71 -18.78 -9.83 -5.96
N SER A 72 -18.91 -9.66 -4.64
CA SER A 72 -17.75 -9.53 -3.74
C SER A 72 -16.94 -10.83 -3.67
N VAL A 73 -17.63 -11.99 -3.64
CA VAL A 73 -16.98 -13.30 -3.63
C VAL A 73 -16.27 -13.58 -4.96
N LEU A 74 -16.87 -13.23 -6.10
CA LEU A 74 -16.23 -13.41 -7.42
C LEU A 74 -14.97 -12.57 -7.56
N VAL A 75 -14.97 -11.29 -7.15
CA VAL A 75 -13.78 -10.44 -7.18
C VAL A 75 -12.69 -11.00 -6.28
N TYR A 76 -13.07 -11.50 -5.09
CA TYR A 76 -12.14 -12.16 -4.18
C TYR A 76 -11.57 -13.46 -4.76
N ALA A 77 -12.42 -14.34 -5.31
CA ALA A 77 -12.00 -15.59 -5.93
C ALA A 77 -11.05 -15.33 -7.12
N LEU A 78 -11.35 -14.32 -7.96
CA LEU A 78 -10.47 -13.89 -9.04
C LEU A 78 -9.12 -13.44 -8.49
N SER A 79 -9.09 -12.68 -7.41
CA SER A 79 -7.84 -12.23 -6.80
C SER A 79 -6.99 -13.39 -6.27
N ILE A 80 -7.61 -14.40 -5.67
CA ILE A 80 -6.92 -15.61 -5.21
C ILE A 80 -6.36 -16.40 -6.41
N LEU A 81 -7.14 -16.53 -7.48
CA LEU A 81 -6.68 -17.19 -8.71
C LEU A 81 -5.44 -16.47 -9.29
N LEU A 82 -5.46 -15.15 -9.36
CA LEU A 82 -4.33 -14.35 -9.83
C LEU A 82 -3.09 -14.52 -8.93
N LEU A 83 -3.27 -14.59 -7.61
CA LEU A 83 -2.18 -14.88 -6.68
C LEU A 83 -1.60 -16.29 -6.90
N LEU A 84 -2.44 -17.30 -7.16
CA LEU A 84 -1.99 -18.66 -7.47
C LEU A 84 -1.22 -18.71 -8.81
N ILE A 85 -1.69 -17.99 -9.83
CA ILE A 85 -0.98 -17.87 -11.12
C ILE A 85 0.39 -17.20 -10.90
N ALA A 86 0.47 -16.15 -10.10
CA ALA A 86 1.75 -15.51 -9.80
C ALA A 86 2.68 -16.44 -9.02
N LEU A 87 2.17 -17.23 -8.07
CA LEU A 87 2.96 -18.20 -7.32
C LEU A 87 3.59 -19.28 -8.25
N ALA A 88 2.89 -19.63 -9.32
CA ALA A 88 3.37 -20.58 -10.34
C ALA A 88 4.29 -19.93 -11.39
N SER A 89 4.47 -18.60 -11.38
CA SER A 89 5.33 -17.89 -12.33
C SER A 89 6.80 -17.97 -11.94
N ASN A 90 7.68 -17.73 -12.93
CA ASN A 90 9.13 -17.69 -12.69
C ASN A 90 9.48 -16.55 -11.69
N PRO A 91 10.31 -16.85 -10.68
CA PRO A 91 10.69 -15.84 -9.70
C PRO A 91 11.53 -14.73 -10.33
N VAL A 92 11.20 -13.48 -10.03
CA VAL A 92 11.98 -12.30 -10.43
C VAL A 92 12.57 -11.69 -9.17
N ARG A 93 13.91 -11.56 -9.13
CA ARG A 93 14.64 -11.06 -7.94
C ARG A 93 14.32 -11.86 -6.66
N GLY A 94 14.04 -13.15 -6.80
CA GLY A 94 13.75 -14.03 -5.66
C GLY A 94 12.30 -14.01 -5.16
N SER A 95 11.39 -13.33 -5.87
CA SER A 95 9.96 -13.29 -5.54
C SER A 95 9.11 -13.69 -6.75
N SER A 96 8.11 -14.54 -6.54
CA SER A 96 7.11 -14.95 -7.53
C SER A 96 5.83 -14.11 -7.42
N ALA A 97 5.94 -12.80 -7.14
CA ALA A 97 4.81 -11.91 -6.91
C ALA A 97 4.33 -11.16 -8.18
N TRP A 98 4.97 -11.40 -9.34
CA TRP A 98 4.73 -10.62 -10.55
C TRP A 98 4.29 -11.49 -11.71
N ILE A 99 3.28 -11.02 -12.45
CA ILE A 99 2.85 -11.55 -13.73
C ILE A 99 3.29 -10.56 -14.82
N PHE A 100 4.07 -11.01 -15.80
CA PHE A 100 4.50 -10.16 -16.91
C PHE A 100 3.64 -10.41 -18.14
N ILE A 101 3.02 -9.34 -18.65
CA ILE A 101 2.19 -9.38 -19.85
C ILE A 101 2.71 -8.30 -20.79
N GLY A 102 3.24 -8.69 -21.96
CA GLY A 102 3.73 -7.73 -22.96
C GLY A 102 4.84 -6.79 -22.46
N GLY A 103 5.67 -7.25 -21.49
CA GLY A 103 6.74 -6.42 -20.90
C GLY A 103 6.30 -5.52 -19.74
N TYR A 104 5.01 -5.52 -19.38
CA TYR A 104 4.49 -4.82 -18.20
C TYR A 104 4.32 -5.78 -17.03
N GLY A 105 4.85 -5.42 -15.86
CA GLY A 105 4.69 -6.18 -14.64
C GLY A 105 3.38 -5.81 -13.95
N PHE A 106 2.52 -6.81 -13.71
CA PHE A 106 1.33 -6.71 -12.89
C PHE A 106 1.55 -7.48 -11.59
N GLN A 107 1.27 -6.84 -10.45
CA GLN A 107 1.39 -7.44 -9.13
C GLN A 107 0.00 -7.78 -8.58
N PRO A 108 -0.40 -9.07 -8.58
CA PRO A 108 -1.74 -9.50 -8.15
C PRO A 108 -2.06 -9.16 -6.70
N SER A 109 -1.07 -9.08 -5.82
CA SER A 109 -1.28 -8.71 -4.42
C SER A 109 -1.90 -7.31 -4.26
N GLU A 110 -1.62 -6.37 -5.17
CA GLU A 110 -2.22 -5.05 -5.15
C GLU A 110 -3.73 -5.12 -5.43
N PHE A 111 -4.13 -5.86 -6.46
CA PHE A 111 -5.55 -6.11 -6.75
C PHE A 111 -6.22 -6.88 -5.62
N ALA A 112 -5.55 -7.87 -5.02
CA ALA A 112 -6.08 -8.65 -3.92
C ALA A 112 -6.36 -7.81 -2.67
N LYS A 113 -5.58 -6.75 -2.39
CA LYS A 113 -5.86 -5.80 -1.30
C LYS A 113 -7.22 -5.12 -1.48
N LEU A 114 -7.54 -4.68 -2.70
CA LEU A 114 -8.85 -4.09 -2.98
C LEU A 114 -9.98 -5.13 -2.93
N ALA A 115 -9.75 -6.33 -3.44
CA ALA A 115 -10.72 -7.41 -3.43
C ALA A 115 -11.11 -7.84 -2.01
N ILE A 116 -10.12 -8.02 -1.13
CA ILE A 116 -10.40 -8.37 0.27
C ILE A 116 -11.02 -7.19 1.04
N LEU A 117 -10.63 -5.95 0.73
CA LEU A 117 -11.27 -4.77 1.29
C LEU A 117 -12.77 -4.77 0.99
N ILE A 118 -13.18 -5.02 -0.25
CA ILE A 118 -14.59 -5.12 -0.66
C ILE A 118 -15.29 -6.25 0.11
N LEU A 119 -14.66 -7.43 0.19
CA LEU A 119 -15.24 -8.59 0.88
C LEU A 119 -15.40 -8.33 2.38
N LEU A 120 -14.39 -7.80 3.06
CA LEU A 120 -14.44 -7.50 4.49
C LEU A 120 -15.42 -6.36 4.79
N ALA A 121 -15.46 -5.31 3.97
CA ALA A 121 -16.44 -4.22 4.12
C ALA A 121 -17.88 -4.76 3.99
N LYS A 122 -18.12 -5.67 3.04
CA LYS A 122 -19.41 -6.37 2.90
C LYS A 122 -19.71 -7.22 4.12
N TYR A 123 -18.78 -8.07 4.54
CA TYR A 123 -18.95 -8.98 5.66
C TYR A 123 -19.27 -8.24 6.96
N PHE A 124 -18.44 -7.24 7.31
CA PHE A 124 -18.63 -6.48 8.53
C PHE A 124 -19.85 -5.55 8.49
N SER A 125 -20.21 -5.02 7.33
CA SER A 125 -21.43 -4.19 7.20
C SER A 125 -22.72 -4.97 7.50
N GLN A 126 -22.71 -6.28 7.26
CA GLN A 126 -23.86 -7.15 7.53
C GLN A 126 -23.87 -7.69 8.97
N LYS A 127 -22.69 -7.82 9.59
CA LYS A 127 -22.51 -8.50 10.88
C LYS A 127 -22.06 -7.57 12.02
N HIS A 128 -22.14 -6.26 11.83
CA HIS A 128 -21.62 -5.26 12.79
C HIS A 128 -22.18 -5.39 14.21
N ILE A 129 -23.43 -5.85 14.38
CA ILE A 129 -24.03 -6.07 15.71
C ILE A 129 -23.46 -7.32 16.40
N GLU A 130 -23.02 -8.32 15.63
CA GLU A 130 -22.57 -9.63 16.14
C GLU A 130 -21.07 -9.86 16.06
N ILE A 131 -20.28 -8.85 15.65
CA ILE A 131 -18.82 -8.96 15.46
C ILE A 131 -18.06 -9.41 16.70
N TYR A 132 -18.64 -9.21 17.89
CA TYR A 132 -18.05 -9.69 19.13
C TYR A 132 -18.07 -11.22 19.29
N ARG A 133 -18.84 -11.95 18.45
CA ARG A 133 -18.85 -13.42 18.45
C ARG A 133 -17.57 -13.95 17.78
N THR A 134 -16.91 -14.90 18.42
CA THR A 134 -15.62 -15.44 17.98
C THR A 134 -15.65 -16.02 16.58
N HIS A 135 -16.76 -16.64 16.16
CA HIS A 135 -16.88 -17.23 14.82
C HIS A 135 -16.80 -16.18 13.69
N HIS A 136 -17.26 -14.93 13.91
CA HIS A 136 -17.13 -13.86 12.92
C HIS A 136 -15.70 -13.35 12.82
N ILE A 137 -14.98 -13.31 13.94
CA ILE A 137 -13.55 -12.99 13.96
C ILE A 137 -12.76 -14.05 13.20
N LEU A 138 -13.05 -15.33 13.46
CA LEU A 138 -12.38 -16.44 12.77
C LEU A 138 -12.69 -16.46 11.28
N ALA A 139 -13.95 -16.31 10.87
CA ALA A 139 -14.34 -16.30 9.47
C ALA A 139 -13.66 -15.15 8.70
N SER A 140 -13.70 -13.92 9.24
CA SER A 140 -13.01 -12.77 8.62
C SER A 140 -11.50 -12.94 8.62
N GLY A 141 -10.94 -13.56 9.65
CA GLY A 141 -9.53 -13.92 9.73
C GLY A 141 -9.11 -14.91 8.64
N ILE A 142 -9.93 -15.92 8.33
CA ILE A 142 -9.67 -16.86 7.24
C ILE A 142 -9.66 -16.13 5.90
N TYR A 143 -10.61 -15.21 5.65
CA TYR A 143 -10.60 -14.41 4.41
C TYR A 143 -9.32 -13.58 4.26
N ALA A 144 -8.77 -13.05 5.34
CA ALA A 144 -7.50 -12.31 5.30
C ALA A 144 -6.28 -13.24 5.24
N ALA A 145 -6.34 -14.38 5.92
CA ALA A 145 -5.22 -15.32 6.01
C ALA A 145 -4.90 -15.98 4.64
N VAL A 146 -5.91 -16.26 3.80
CA VAL A 146 -5.68 -16.90 2.50
C VAL A 146 -4.77 -16.05 1.61
N PRO A 147 -5.06 -14.78 1.27
CA PRO A 147 -4.14 -13.98 0.46
C PRO A 147 -2.82 -13.68 1.20
N ALA A 148 -2.85 -13.52 2.53
CA ALA A 148 -1.65 -13.29 3.32
C ALA A 148 -0.68 -14.49 3.27
N THR A 149 -1.18 -15.71 3.36
CA THR A 149 -0.34 -16.92 3.23
C THR A 149 0.17 -17.12 1.81
N LEU A 150 -0.64 -16.84 0.79
CA LEU A 150 -0.19 -16.92 -0.60
C LEU A 150 0.93 -15.93 -0.89
N THR A 151 0.82 -14.68 -0.40
CA THR A 151 1.89 -13.68 -0.57
C THR A 151 3.15 -14.02 0.24
N LEU A 152 2.99 -14.63 1.41
CA LEU A 152 4.12 -15.15 2.19
C LEU A 152 4.87 -16.27 1.44
N LEU A 153 4.14 -17.16 0.75
CA LEU A 153 4.71 -18.21 -0.11
C LEU A 153 5.40 -17.64 -1.37
N GLN A 154 5.02 -16.43 -1.81
CA GLN A 154 5.64 -15.68 -2.90
C GLN A 154 6.88 -14.88 -2.50
N PRO A 155 7.52 -15.06 -1.36
CA PRO A 155 8.39 -14.21 -0.56
C PRO A 155 8.06 -12.70 -0.58
N ASP A 156 6.77 -12.33 -0.55
CA ASP A 156 6.29 -10.95 -0.45
C ASP A 156 5.76 -10.67 0.97
N PHE A 157 6.70 -10.51 1.90
CA PHE A 157 6.41 -10.25 3.31
C PHE A 157 5.68 -8.92 3.52
N GLY A 158 6.00 -7.94 2.68
CA GLY A 158 5.38 -6.63 2.75
C GLY A 158 3.87 -6.67 2.48
N SER A 159 3.44 -7.27 1.38
CA SER A 159 2.01 -7.40 1.08
C SER A 159 1.27 -8.24 2.14
N MET A 160 1.90 -9.28 2.70
CA MET A 160 1.32 -10.05 3.81
C MET A 160 1.03 -9.14 5.02
N MET A 161 1.98 -8.27 5.40
CA MET A 161 1.76 -7.32 6.51
C MET A 161 0.58 -6.38 6.25
N VAL A 162 0.39 -5.92 5.00
CA VAL A 162 -0.75 -5.07 4.64
C VAL A 162 -2.07 -5.81 4.81
N PHE A 163 -2.18 -7.08 4.39
CA PHE A 163 -3.40 -7.88 4.57
C PHE A 163 -3.75 -8.06 6.05
N VAL A 164 -2.77 -8.39 6.87
CA VAL A 164 -2.95 -8.56 8.32
C VAL A 164 -3.35 -7.23 8.97
N ALA A 165 -2.64 -6.15 8.66
CA ALA A 165 -2.95 -4.83 9.20
C ALA A 165 -4.36 -4.37 8.79
N MET A 166 -4.73 -4.53 7.52
CA MET A 166 -6.05 -4.17 7.04
C MET A 166 -7.16 -4.93 7.77
N TRP A 167 -7.00 -6.25 7.97
CA TRP A 167 -7.96 -7.04 8.74
C TRP A 167 -8.07 -6.55 10.19
N LEU A 168 -6.95 -6.31 10.86
CA LEU A 168 -6.94 -5.83 12.24
C LEU A 168 -7.60 -4.46 12.39
N PHE A 169 -7.25 -3.50 11.53
CA PHE A 169 -7.85 -2.18 11.57
C PHE A 169 -9.35 -2.22 11.25
N MET A 170 -9.77 -3.01 10.26
CA MET A 170 -11.18 -3.17 9.96
C MET A 170 -11.97 -3.83 11.09
N LEU A 171 -11.38 -4.79 11.82
CA LEU A 171 -11.96 -5.35 13.04
C LEU A 171 -12.12 -4.30 14.15
N LEU A 172 -11.10 -3.44 14.33
CA LEU A 172 -11.15 -2.33 15.29
C LEU A 172 -12.29 -1.38 14.97
N PHE A 173 -12.42 -0.96 13.72
CA PHE A 173 -13.49 -0.07 13.28
C PHE A 173 -14.88 -0.74 13.33
N ALA A 174 -14.94 -2.04 13.17
CA ALA A 174 -16.16 -2.82 13.28
C ALA A 174 -16.61 -3.04 14.74
N GLY A 175 -15.79 -2.66 15.74
CA GLY A 175 -16.16 -2.68 17.15
C GLY A 175 -15.83 -3.98 17.90
N ILE A 176 -14.71 -4.62 17.59
CA ILE A 176 -14.21 -5.79 18.32
C ILE A 176 -14.04 -5.49 19.81
N LYS A 177 -14.38 -6.45 20.68
CA LYS A 177 -14.13 -6.33 22.13
C LYS A 177 -12.63 -6.35 22.43
N ARG A 178 -12.18 -5.50 23.36
CA ARG A 178 -10.76 -5.40 23.77
C ARG A 178 -10.13 -6.75 24.13
N LYS A 179 -10.87 -7.63 24.80
CA LYS A 179 -10.39 -8.98 25.16
C LYS A 179 -10.04 -9.84 23.95
N HIS A 180 -10.83 -9.76 22.87
CA HIS A 180 -10.56 -10.51 21.64
C HIS A 180 -9.38 -9.91 20.87
N LEU A 181 -9.25 -8.57 20.86
CA LEU A 181 -8.10 -7.90 20.28
C LEU A 181 -6.80 -8.31 21.01
N MET A 182 -6.81 -8.30 22.35
CA MET A 182 -5.66 -8.76 23.13
C MET A 182 -5.33 -10.23 22.86
N ALA A 183 -6.35 -11.10 22.74
CA ALA A 183 -6.14 -12.49 22.39
C ALA A 183 -5.50 -12.64 20.99
N ILE A 184 -5.94 -11.87 19.98
CA ILE A 184 -5.35 -11.88 18.64
C ILE A 184 -3.88 -11.44 18.69
N ILE A 185 -3.57 -10.36 19.42
CA ILE A 185 -2.19 -9.88 19.58
C ILE A 185 -1.33 -10.95 20.26
N MET A 186 -1.82 -11.56 21.34
CA MET A 186 -1.09 -12.63 22.05
C MET A 186 -0.86 -13.84 21.13
N ILE A 187 -1.87 -14.28 20.38
CA ILE A 187 -1.72 -15.36 19.39
C ILE A 187 -0.68 -14.97 18.35
N GLY A 188 -0.73 -13.72 17.84
CA GLY A 188 0.26 -13.21 16.89
C GLY A 188 1.70 -13.27 17.42
N ILE A 189 1.92 -12.88 18.68
CA ILE A 189 3.24 -12.96 19.33
C ILE A 189 3.69 -14.41 19.44
N VAL A 190 2.81 -15.32 19.85
CA VAL A 190 3.13 -16.75 19.98
C VAL A 190 3.48 -17.35 18.62
N VAL A 191 2.66 -17.06 17.58
CA VAL A 191 2.90 -17.53 16.19
C VAL A 191 4.21 -16.97 15.64
N PHE A 192 4.48 -15.68 15.86
CA PHE A 192 5.75 -15.07 15.45
C PHE A 192 6.95 -15.70 16.15
N SER A 193 6.86 -15.92 17.47
CA SER A 193 7.93 -16.57 18.24
C SER A 193 8.17 -18.00 17.73
N PHE A 194 7.10 -18.75 17.48
CA PHE A 194 7.23 -20.10 16.95
C PHE A 194 7.84 -20.11 15.54
N ALA A 195 7.39 -19.18 14.68
CA ALA A 195 7.93 -19.02 13.32
C ALA A 195 9.42 -18.62 13.35
N TRP A 196 9.84 -17.79 14.29
CA TRP A 196 11.24 -17.40 14.47
C TRP A 196 12.16 -18.59 14.69
N PHE A 197 11.76 -19.52 15.53
CA PHE A 197 12.61 -20.67 15.86
C PHE A 197 12.53 -21.80 14.83
N LEU A 198 11.36 -22.05 14.22
CA LEU A 198 11.11 -23.26 13.43
C LEU A 198 10.87 -23.01 11.94
N ALA A 199 10.35 -21.84 11.54
CA ALA A 199 9.89 -21.63 10.17
C ALA A 199 10.73 -20.61 9.38
N PHE A 200 11.31 -19.60 10.05
CA PHE A 200 12.06 -18.56 9.33
C PHE A 200 13.37 -19.08 8.76
N LYS A 201 13.54 -18.86 7.46
CA LYS A 201 14.80 -19.11 6.76
C LYS A 201 15.89 -18.14 7.22
N PRO A 202 17.20 -18.49 7.10
CA PRO A 202 18.30 -17.63 7.53
C PRO A 202 18.17 -16.20 7.00
N TYR A 203 17.92 -16.00 5.71
CA TYR A 203 17.81 -14.67 5.11
C TYR A 203 16.68 -13.80 5.70
N GLN A 204 15.62 -14.41 6.25
CA GLN A 204 14.52 -13.67 6.91
C GLN A 204 14.93 -13.22 8.31
N LYS A 205 15.69 -14.05 9.03
CA LYS A 205 16.28 -13.69 10.33
C LYS A 205 17.32 -12.59 10.14
N ASP A 206 18.17 -12.71 9.12
CA ASP A 206 19.21 -11.72 8.82
C ASP A 206 18.61 -10.34 8.55
N ARG A 207 17.46 -10.24 7.86
CA ARG A 207 16.76 -8.96 7.68
C ARG A 207 16.36 -8.30 9.00
N ILE A 208 15.95 -9.07 10.00
CA ILE A 208 15.57 -8.55 11.32
C ILE A 208 16.82 -8.20 12.13
N ILE A 209 17.86 -9.02 12.08
CA ILE A 209 19.13 -8.77 12.79
C ILE A 209 19.80 -7.50 12.23
N VAL A 210 19.88 -7.39 10.90
CA VAL A 210 20.47 -6.24 10.21
C VAL A 210 19.63 -4.98 10.38
N PHE A 211 18.31 -5.11 10.55
CA PHE A 211 17.45 -3.98 10.90
C PHE A 211 17.84 -3.39 12.27
N VAL A 212 18.12 -4.23 13.27
CA VAL A 212 18.55 -3.75 14.61
C VAL A 212 19.94 -3.11 14.55
N ASN A 213 20.84 -3.67 13.75
CA ASN A 213 22.17 -3.10 13.54
C ASN A 213 22.63 -3.27 12.08
N PRO A 214 22.38 -2.26 11.21
CA PRO A 214 22.76 -2.31 9.79
C PRO A 214 24.26 -2.45 9.54
N TYR A 215 25.09 -2.11 10.53
CA TYR A 215 26.55 -2.17 10.42
C TYR A 215 27.13 -3.58 10.60
N ILE A 216 26.31 -4.59 10.89
CA ILE A 216 26.74 -6.00 10.89
C ILE A 216 27.08 -6.46 9.47
N ASP A 217 26.31 -6.02 8.47
CA ASP A 217 26.56 -6.30 7.05
C ASP A 217 26.38 -5.03 6.19
N PRO A 218 27.32 -4.08 6.28
CA PRO A 218 27.17 -2.77 5.65
C PRO A 218 27.32 -2.79 4.13
N ARG A 219 27.78 -3.90 3.54
CA ARG A 219 27.94 -4.08 2.08
C ARG A 219 26.91 -5.03 1.47
N GLY A 220 26.18 -5.78 2.29
CA GLY A 220 25.11 -6.69 1.89
C GLY A 220 23.72 -6.14 2.24
N ILE A 221 23.01 -6.81 3.14
CA ILE A 221 21.60 -6.48 3.48
C ILE A 221 21.47 -5.09 4.10
N GLY A 222 22.45 -4.67 4.95
CA GLY A 222 22.46 -3.35 5.61
C GLY A 222 22.74 -2.19 4.67
N TYR A 223 23.34 -2.44 3.51
CA TYR A 223 23.71 -1.41 2.54
C TYR A 223 22.53 -0.50 2.19
N ASN A 224 21.41 -1.10 1.83
CA ASN A 224 20.23 -0.34 1.40
C ASN A 224 19.66 0.56 2.52
N THR A 225 19.65 0.08 3.77
CA THR A 225 19.20 0.89 4.93
C THR A 225 20.13 2.07 5.17
N ILE A 226 21.44 1.83 5.21
CA ILE A 226 22.45 2.89 5.42
C ILE A 226 22.36 3.93 4.31
N GLN A 227 22.28 3.49 3.06
CA GLN A 227 22.18 4.38 1.91
C GLN A 227 20.87 5.19 1.91
N ALA A 228 19.73 4.57 2.28
CA ALA A 228 18.45 5.27 2.37
C ALA A 228 18.52 6.37 3.45
N GLN A 229 19.03 6.06 4.63
CA GLN A 229 19.17 7.03 5.72
C GLN A 229 20.15 8.17 5.34
N THR A 230 21.28 7.83 4.74
CA THR A 230 22.27 8.83 4.27
C THR A 230 21.66 9.73 3.20
N THR A 231 20.94 9.14 2.23
CA THR A 231 20.26 9.88 1.17
C THR A 231 19.22 10.81 1.75
N PHE A 232 18.35 10.31 2.61
CA PHE A 232 17.32 11.12 3.28
C PHE A 232 17.95 12.28 4.08
N GLY A 233 18.95 11.99 4.91
CA GLY A 233 19.62 12.99 5.76
C GLY A 233 20.38 14.05 4.96
N SER A 234 20.89 13.71 3.77
CA SER A 234 21.64 14.65 2.91
C SER A 234 20.77 15.80 2.38
N GLY A 235 19.44 15.66 2.41
CA GLY A 235 18.51 16.70 2.01
C GLY A 235 18.46 17.89 2.97
N GLY A 236 18.78 17.71 4.26
CA GLY A 236 18.68 18.76 5.26
C GLY A 236 17.27 19.37 5.35
N ILE A 237 17.21 20.67 5.62
CA ILE A 237 15.92 21.36 5.82
C ILE A 237 15.21 21.65 4.51
N PHE A 238 15.92 22.19 3.51
CA PHE A 238 15.31 22.68 2.25
C PHE A 238 15.55 21.76 1.03
N GLY A 239 16.30 20.69 1.19
CA GLY A 239 16.62 19.77 0.11
C GLY A 239 17.70 20.28 -0.86
N THR A 240 17.90 19.51 -1.93
CA THR A 240 18.85 19.79 -2.99
C THR A 240 18.21 20.34 -4.26
N PHE A 241 16.89 20.48 -4.30
CA PHE A 241 16.12 20.86 -5.49
C PHE A 241 16.57 22.21 -6.09
N PHE A 242 16.83 23.19 -5.23
CA PHE A 242 17.27 24.53 -5.63
C PHE A 242 18.78 24.68 -5.75
N ASN A 243 19.55 23.66 -5.32
CA ASN A 243 21.02 23.72 -5.35
C ASN A 243 21.58 22.80 -6.44
N ARG A 244 21.74 23.32 -7.65
CA ARG A 244 22.20 22.58 -8.84
C ARG A 244 23.65 22.02 -8.72
N GLU A 245 24.45 22.55 -7.82
CA GLU A 245 25.82 22.09 -7.59
C GLU A 245 25.88 20.76 -6.82
N LYS A 246 24.87 20.48 -6.00
CA LYS A 246 24.74 19.18 -5.34
C LYS A 246 24.08 18.19 -6.30
N LYS A 247 24.89 17.51 -7.13
CA LYS A 247 24.41 16.36 -7.90
C LYS A 247 23.71 15.38 -6.96
N LEU A 248 22.46 15.01 -7.31
CA LEU A 248 21.77 13.88 -6.68
C LEU A 248 22.70 12.67 -6.76
N SER A 249 23.21 12.25 -5.62
CA SER A 249 23.98 11.02 -5.56
C SER A 249 23.00 9.87 -5.76
N ASN A 250 23.13 9.11 -6.85
CA ASN A 250 22.38 7.88 -7.11
C ASN A 250 22.88 6.77 -6.16
N LEU A 251 22.82 7.03 -4.85
CA LEU A 251 23.40 6.17 -3.82
C LEU A 251 22.52 4.96 -3.52
N VAL A 252 21.20 5.06 -3.74
CA VAL A 252 20.27 4.00 -3.34
C VAL A 252 19.80 3.20 -4.55
N PRO A 253 20.04 1.88 -4.58
CA PRO A 253 19.35 1.00 -5.51
C PRO A 253 17.84 1.12 -5.32
N GLU A 254 17.04 0.94 -6.41
CA GLU A 254 15.57 1.02 -6.36
C GLU A 254 15.02 2.35 -5.79
N GLN A 255 15.73 3.46 -6.05
CA GLN A 255 15.37 4.81 -5.58
C GLN A 255 14.00 5.30 -6.08
N HIS A 256 13.45 4.70 -7.13
CA HIS A 256 12.17 5.08 -7.72
C HIS A 256 10.98 4.28 -7.14
N THR A 257 11.25 3.14 -6.54
CA THR A 257 10.24 2.20 -6.01
C THR A 257 10.24 2.21 -4.48
N ASP A 258 11.06 1.39 -3.88
CA ASP A 258 11.07 1.14 -2.43
C ASP A 258 11.64 2.32 -1.64
N PHE A 259 12.64 3.01 -2.21
CA PHE A 259 13.33 4.13 -1.56
C PHE A 259 12.94 5.50 -2.14
N ALA A 260 11.75 5.60 -2.72
CA ALA A 260 11.22 6.85 -3.25
C ALA A 260 11.09 7.94 -2.18
N PHE A 261 10.76 7.57 -0.94
CA PHE A 261 10.66 8.51 0.18
C PHE A 261 12.01 9.10 0.58
N ALA A 262 13.09 8.29 0.59
CA ALA A 262 14.44 8.79 0.83
C ALA A 262 14.90 9.75 -0.28
N SER A 263 14.63 9.42 -1.54
CA SER A 263 14.92 10.28 -2.70
C SER A 263 14.14 11.59 -2.64
N TYR A 264 12.87 11.53 -2.23
CA TYR A 264 12.04 12.72 -2.01
C TYR A 264 12.60 13.60 -0.90
N GLY A 265 12.99 13.00 0.24
CA GLY A 265 13.62 13.70 1.37
C GLY A 265 14.93 14.37 0.98
N GLN A 266 15.79 13.71 0.19
CA GLN A 266 17.00 14.32 -0.36
C GLN A 266 16.67 15.54 -1.21
N ARG A 267 15.67 15.43 -2.08
CA ARG A 267 15.35 16.46 -3.06
C ARG A 267 14.68 17.69 -2.45
N PHE A 268 13.69 17.48 -1.58
CA PHE A 268 12.86 18.55 -1.03
C PHE A 268 13.13 18.85 0.45
N GLY A 269 13.97 18.09 1.10
CA GLY A 269 14.35 18.28 2.51
C GLY A 269 13.19 18.04 3.49
N PHE A 270 13.42 18.42 4.72
CA PHE A 270 12.43 18.29 5.80
C PHE A 270 11.13 19.04 5.51
N VAL A 271 11.21 20.24 4.94
CA VAL A 271 10.03 21.05 4.56
C VAL A 271 9.18 20.31 3.54
N GLY A 272 9.80 19.77 2.48
CA GLY A 272 9.08 19.00 1.47
C GLY A 272 8.41 17.75 2.05
N VAL A 273 9.10 17.02 2.92
CA VAL A 273 8.55 15.84 3.61
C VAL A 273 7.34 16.21 4.46
N THR A 274 7.39 17.33 5.19
CA THR A 274 6.27 17.82 5.99
C THR A 274 5.06 18.15 5.11
N VAL A 275 5.29 18.79 3.95
CA VAL A 275 4.23 19.07 2.96
C VAL A 275 3.63 17.79 2.41
N LEU A 276 4.46 16.82 2.01
CA LEU A 276 3.98 15.53 1.50
C LEU A 276 3.11 14.80 2.52
N LEU A 277 3.57 14.68 3.76
CA LEU A 277 2.81 14.03 4.83
C LEU A 277 1.51 14.79 5.13
N GLY A 278 1.54 16.13 5.11
CA GLY A 278 0.35 16.98 5.25
C GLY A 278 -0.68 16.72 4.13
N LEU A 279 -0.23 16.56 2.89
CA LEU A 279 -1.11 16.22 1.75
C LEU A 279 -1.71 14.80 1.91
N ILE A 280 -0.93 13.82 2.34
CA ILE A 280 -1.41 12.46 2.61
C ILE A 280 -2.44 12.47 3.76
N ILE A 281 -2.17 13.18 4.85
CA ILE A 281 -3.13 13.33 5.96
C ILE A 281 -4.42 13.98 5.47
N THR A 282 -4.32 15.03 4.66
CA THR A 282 -5.48 15.72 4.08
C THR A 282 -6.29 14.77 3.18
N LEU A 283 -5.64 13.94 2.38
CA LEU A 283 -6.28 12.90 1.56
C LEU A 283 -7.03 11.88 2.45
N ILE A 284 -6.36 11.35 3.48
CA ILE A 284 -6.94 10.41 4.45
C ILE A 284 -8.16 11.01 5.15
N VAL A 285 -8.04 12.26 5.65
CA VAL A 285 -9.15 12.96 6.30
C VAL A 285 -10.32 13.14 5.33
N ARG A 286 -10.04 13.51 4.07
CA ARG A 286 -11.10 13.70 3.07
C ARG A 286 -11.83 12.40 2.76
N ILE A 287 -11.12 11.28 2.59
CA ILE A 287 -11.73 9.95 2.45
C ILE A 287 -12.60 9.62 3.67
N GLY A 288 -12.11 9.89 4.88
CA GLY A 288 -12.84 9.69 6.12
C GLY A 288 -14.12 10.53 6.21
N LEU A 289 -14.05 11.79 5.81
CA LEU A 289 -15.23 12.69 5.77
C LEU A 289 -16.30 12.20 4.78
N ILE A 290 -15.91 11.70 3.61
CA ILE A 290 -16.87 11.09 2.67
C ILE A 290 -17.51 9.85 3.30
N GLY A 291 -16.70 8.97 3.90
CA GLY A 291 -17.18 7.79 4.59
C GLY A 291 -18.17 8.12 5.72
N THR A 292 -17.91 9.14 6.53
CA THR A 292 -18.78 9.52 7.65
C THR A 292 -20.09 10.18 7.21
N ARG A 293 -20.10 10.86 6.08
CA ARG A 293 -21.33 11.51 5.52
C ARG A 293 -22.33 10.52 4.94
N THR A 294 -21.91 9.31 4.64
CA THR A 294 -22.83 8.28 4.14
C THR A 294 -23.56 7.57 5.28
N ASN A 295 -24.82 7.23 5.07
CA ASN A 295 -25.61 6.40 6.01
C ASN A 295 -25.40 4.89 5.78
N ASN A 296 -24.47 4.51 4.90
CA ASN A 296 -24.26 3.13 4.51
C ASN A 296 -23.01 2.54 5.20
N ASN A 297 -23.18 1.53 6.04
CA ASN A 297 -22.09 0.88 6.76
C ASN A 297 -21.04 0.24 5.82
N PHE A 298 -21.45 -0.27 4.65
CA PHE A 298 -20.50 -0.79 3.67
C PHE A 298 -19.55 0.33 3.19
N ALA A 299 -20.10 1.47 2.79
CA ALA A 299 -19.28 2.59 2.30
C ALA A 299 -18.37 3.16 3.41
N LYS A 300 -18.87 3.26 4.65
CA LYS A 300 -18.05 3.64 5.81
C LYS A 300 -16.85 2.71 5.99
N LEU A 301 -17.09 1.41 6.02
CA LEU A 301 -16.05 0.40 6.23
C LEU A 301 -15.09 0.32 5.04
N PHE A 302 -15.60 0.48 3.81
CA PHE A 302 -14.76 0.55 2.62
C PHE A 302 -13.83 1.76 2.66
N SER A 303 -14.33 2.94 2.98
CA SER A 303 -13.51 4.16 3.13
C SER A 303 -12.44 3.99 4.21
N LEU A 304 -12.80 3.43 5.37
CA LEU A 304 -11.85 3.16 6.46
C LEU A 304 -10.79 2.13 6.06
N GLY A 305 -11.17 1.08 5.34
CA GLY A 305 -10.21 0.10 4.85
C GLY A 305 -9.26 0.67 3.78
N LEU A 306 -9.74 1.55 2.89
CA LEU A 306 -8.89 2.26 1.93
C LEU A 306 -7.91 3.20 2.63
N ILE A 307 -8.37 3.95 3.65
CA ILE A 307 -7.49 4.73 4.54
C ILE A 307 -6.41 3.83 5.13
N THR A 308 -6.79 2.65 5.61
CA THR A 308 -5.83 1.70 6.21
C THR A 308 -4.77 1.26 5.21
N ILE A 309 -5.15 0.94 3.97
CA ILE A 309 -4.18 0.58 2.92
C ILE A 309 -3.19 1.73 2.71
N ILE A 310 -3.68 2.95 2.50
CA ILE A 310 -2.83 4.14 2.28
C ILE A 310 -1.91 4.36 3.49
N PHE A 311 -2.46 4.36 4.69
CA PHE A 311 -1.72 4.59 5.93
C PHE A 311 -0.62 3.54 6.16
N VAL A 312 -0.94 2.26 6.01
CA VAL A 312 0.01 1.17 6.23
C VAL A 312 1.15 1.24 5.20
N HIS A 313 0.86 1.51 3.94
CA HIS A 313 1.88 1.69 2.90
C HIS A 313 2.81 2.86 3.21
N VAL A 314 2.24 4.03 3.57
CA VAL A 314 3.01 5.22 3.96
C VAL A 314 3.87 4.93 5.19
N PHE A 315 3.28 4.34 6.23
CA PHE A 315 3.96 4.05 7.50
C PHE A 315 5.11 3.05 7.32
N LEU A 316 4.86 1.94 6.61
CA LEU A 316 5.88 0.92 6.40
C LEU A 316 7.01 1.43 5.49
N ASN A 317 6.68 2.14 4.39
CA ASN A 317 7.68 2.68 3.49
C ASN A 317 8.51 3.80 4.16
N ALA A 318 7.86 4.80 4.78
CA ALA A 318 8.58 5.84 5.49
C ALA A 318 9.45 5.25 6.62
N GLY A 319 8.88 4.31 7.40
CA GLY A 319 9.60 3.64 8.48
C GLY A 319 10.84 2.88 8.04
N MET A 320 10.78 2.14 6.91
CA MET A 320 11.96 1.44 6.39
C MET A 320 13.01 2.40 5.82
N ASN A 321 12.61 3.50 5.19
CA ASN A 321 13.53 4.51 4.67
C ASN A 321 14.25 5.29 5.78
N LEU A 322 13.59 5.48 6.92
CA LEU A 322 14.16 6.09 8.11
C LEU A 322 14.93 5.10 9.00
N GLY A 323 14.89 3.80 8.69
CA GLY A 323 15.50 2.75 9.51
C GLY A 323 14.76 2.46 10.82
N ILE A 324 13.47 2.84 10.91
CA ILE A 324 12.59 2.56 12.06
C ILE A 324 11.92 1.20 11.91
N LEU A 325 11.82 0.69 10.68
CA LEU A 325 11.23 -0.60 10.34
C LEU A 325 12.15 -1.38 9.40
N PRO A 326 12.08 -2.73 9.39
CA PRO A 326 12.86 -3.54 8.45
C PRO A 326 12.41 -3.31 7.00
N ILE A 327 13.30 -3.56 6.04
CA ILE A 327 13.00 -3.40 4.61
C ILE A 327 11.95 -4.42 4.20
N THR A 328 10.79 -3.93 3.75
CA THR A 328 9.62 -4.72 3.36
C THR A 328 9.37 -4.75 1.86
N GLY A 329 9.97 -3.84 1.07
CA GLY A 329 9.75 -3.76 -0.36
C GLY A 329 8.35 -3.25 -0.75
N ILE A 330 7.70 -2.45 0.12
CA ILE A 330 6.37 -1.87 -0.15
C ILE A 330 6.52 -0.47 -0.73
N PRO A 331 5.77 -0.12 -1.79
CA PRO A 331 5.80 1.24 -2.34
C PRO A 331 5.12 2.24 -1.41
N PHE A 332 5.58 3.50 -1.42
CA PHE A 332 4.90 4.61 -0.77
C PHE A 332 3.69 5.05 -1.61
N SER A 333 2.52 5.11 -1.00
CA SER A 333 1.26 5.44 -1.69
C SER A 333 1.36 6.78 -2.43
N PHE A 334 1.07 6.76 -3.74
CA PHE A 334 1.11 7.88 -4.69
C PHE A 334 2.50 8.49 -4.95
N LEU A 335 3.52 8.19 -4.15
CA LEU A 335 4.87 8.74 -4.35
C LEU A 335 5.75 7.79 -5.18
N SER A 336 5.80 6.50 -4.82
CA SER A 336 6.65 5.52 -5.50
C SER A 336 6.20 5.27 -6.94
N TYR A 337 7.17 4.97 -7.81
CA TYR A 337 6.88 4.38 -9.11
C TYR A 337 6.33 2.96 -8.91
N GLY A 338 5.07 2.74 -9.29
CA GLY A 338 4.44 1.43 -9.13
C GLY A 338 3.07 1.39 -9.80
N GLY A 339 3.01 0.84 -11.03
CA GLY A 339 1.79 0.86 -11.83
C GLY A 339 0.61 0.15 -11.16
N SER A 340 0.82 -1.08 -10.68
CA SER A 340 -0.25 -1.89 -10.06
C SER A 340 -0.81 -1.22 -8.80
N HIS A 341 0.08 -0.69 -7.95
CA HIS A 341 -0.31 0.00 -6.71
C HIS A 341 -1.10 1.28 -7.00
N LEU A 342 -0.59 2.13 -7.90
CA LEU A 342 -1.25 3.37 -8.31
C LEU A 342 -2.66 3.10 -8.87
N ILE A 343 -2.76 2.15 -9.81
CA ILE A 343 -4.05 1.78 -10.42
C ILE A 343 -5.02 1.29 -9.35
N THR A 344 -4.58 0.43 -8.43
CA THR A 344 -5.42 -0.09 -7.35
C THR A 344 -5.95 1.03 -6.44
N LEU A 345 -5.08 1.98 -6.06
CA LEU A 345 -5.51 3.13 -5.25
C LEU A 345 -6.48 4.03 -6.00
N MET A 346 -6.23 4.32 -7.30
CA MET A 346 -7.13 5.12 -8.11
C MET A 346 -8.50 4.46 -8.30
N VAL A 347 -8.54 3.15 -8.53
CA VAL A 347 -9.80 2.37 -8.56
C VAL A 347 -10.49 2.43 -7.20
N GLY A 348 -9.76 2.27 -6.10
CA GLY A 348 -10.29 2.41 -4.75
C GLY A 348 -10.90 3.78 -4.47
N LEU A 349 -10.24 4.86 -4.90
CA LEU A 349 -10.78 6.22 -4.80
C LEU A 349 -12.02 6.43 -5.67
N GLY A 350 -12.07 5.79 -6.85
CA GLY A 350 -13.24 5.87 -7.74
C GLY A 350 -14.49 5.15 -7.20
N LEU A 351 -14.33 4.19 -6.29
CA LEU A 351 -15.44 3.47 -5.64
C LEU A 351 -16.07 4.22 -4.46
N ILE A 352 -15.45 5.29 -3.97
CA ILE A 352 -15.93 6.15 -2.88
C ILE A 352 -16.82 7.25 -3.41
#